data_5b8587ffd7a5f939530bec7659e25a14
#
_entry.id   5b8587ffd7a5f939530bec7659e25a14
#
_cell.length_a   1.000
_cell.length_b   1.000
_cell.length_c   1.000
_cell.angle_alpha   90.00
_cell.angle_beta   90.00
_cell.angle_gamma   90.00
#
_symmetry.space_group_name_H-M   'P 1'
#
loop_
_entity.id
_entity.type
_entity.pdbx_description
1 polymer ?
#
loop_
_entity_poly.entity_id
_entity_poly.type
_entity_poly.pdbx_seq_one_letter_code
_entity_poly.pdbx_strand_id
1 'polypeptide(L)'
;MKFLKKMIQVGLAVFFFGLLATSTVFADDSEGWKFVQENGRTYYKKGDLKETHWRVIDGKTYYFDHVSGEMVVGWQYIPFPSKGSTIGPYPNGVRLEGFPKSEWYYFDQNGVLQEFVGWKALEIKTKDSVGRKYGEKREDSEDKEEKRHYTNYYFNQNHSLETGWLYDQSNWYYLAKTEINGENYIGGERRAGWIYDDSTWYYLDPETGIMQTGWQYLGNKWYYLRSSGAMATGWYLDGSTWYYLDAQNGDMKTGWIYVGNTWYYLRSSGSMVTGWFQVNGKWYYAYSSGALAVNTKVGGYYVNYNGEWVQ
;
A
#
# COMPACT_ATOMS: atom_id res chain seq x y z
N MET A 1 -34.39 46.90 5.34
CA MET A 1 -34.45 45.66 4.55
C MET A 1 -33.77 44.54 5.33
N LYS A 2 -34.57 43.66 5.92
CA LYS A 2 -34.08 42.57 6.78
C LYS A 2 -33.87 41.33 5.89
N PHE A 3 -32.62 40.87 5.79
CA PHE A 3 -32.30 39.56 5.19
C PHE A 3 -32.41 38.47 6.25
N LEU A 4 -33.35 37.57 6.05
CA LEU A 4 -33.64 36.41 6.88
C LEU A 4 -32.57 35.34 6.61
N LYS A 5 -31.69 35.03 7.57
CA LYS A 5 -30.85 33.85 7.54
C LYS A 5 -31.67 32.64 7.96
N LYS A 6 -31.93 31.72 7.03
CA LYS A 6 -32.42 30.37 7.32
C LYS A 6 -31.24 29.54 7.82
N MET A 7 -31.20 29.29 9.11
CA MET A 7 -30.37 28.24 9.71
C MET A 7 -31.06 26.89 9.50
N ILE A 8 -30.43 25.99 8.78
CA ILE A 8 -30.80 24.57 8.74
C ILE A 8 -30.20 23.96 10.01
N GLN A 9 -31.02 23.66 10.99
CA GLN A 9 -30.65 22.81 12.11
C GLN A 9 -30.62 21.36 11.63
N VAL A 10 -29.40 20.80 11.51
CA VAL A 10 -29.19 19.36 11.46
C VAL A 10 -29.29 18.87 12.90
N GLY A 11 -30.39 18.20 13.22
CA GLY A 11 -30.62 17.63 14.54
C GLY A 11 -29.62 16.50 14.79
N LEU A 12 -28.64 16.75 15.66
CA LEU A 12 -27.79 15.72 16.25
C LEU A 12 -28.64 15.01 17.31
N ALA A 13 -29.19 13.86 16.99
CA ALA A 13 -29.82 12.98 17.98
C ALA A 13 -28.69 12.27 18.76
N VAL A 14 -28.24 12.90 19.84
CA VAL A 14 -27.40 12.26 20.85
C VAL A 14 -28.31 11.39 21.69
N PHE A 15 -28.30 10.09 21.47
CA PHE A 15 -28.95 9.15 22.38
C PHE A 15 -28.01 8.86 23.57
N PHE A 16 -28.32 9.48 24.70
CA PHE A 16 -27.80 9.09 26.01
C PHE A 16 -28.46 7.76 26.40
N PHE A 17 -27.70 6.68 26.44
CA PHE A 17 -28.15 5.43 27.06
C PHE A 17 -27.63 5.33 28.50
N GLY A 18 -28.55 5.54 29.46
CA GLY A 18 -28.34 5.16 30.84
C GLY A 18 -28.38 3.64 31.01
N LEU A 19 -27.53 3.11 31.88
CA LEU A 19 -27.45 1.69 32.26
C LEU A 19 -28.78 1.22 32.83
N LEU A 20 -29.60 0.54 32.07
CA LEU A 20 -30.59 -0.45 32.49
C LEU A 20 -30.52 -1.58 31.48
N ALA A 21 -30.38 -2.82 31.96
CA ALA A 21 -30.39 -4.04 31.16
C ALA A 21 -31.80 -4.28 30.58
N THR A 22 -32.13 -3.50 29.53
CA THR A 22 -33.35 -3.69 28.76
C THR A 22 -32.90 -4.13 27.36
N SER A 23 -33.33 -5.29 26.90
CA SER A 23 -33.18 -5.71 25.52
C SER A 23 -33.95 -4.73 24.63
N THR A 24 -33.21 -3.91 23.85
CA THR A 24 -33.82 -3.06 22.81
C THR A 24 -33.91 -3.84 21.49
N VAL A 25 -35.11 -3.93 20.97
CA VAL A 25 -35.40 -4.55 19.66
C VAL A 25 -35.39 -3.45 18.61
N PHE A 26 -34.55 -3.59 17.56
CA PHE A 26 -34.36 -2.55 16.54
C PHE A 26 -34.99 -2.84 15.19
N ALA A 27 -35.13 -4.10 14.78
CA ALA A 27 -35.78 -4.52 13.56
C ALA A 27 -36.25 -5.97 13.70
N ASP A 28 -37.39 -6.29 13.12
CA ASP A 28 -38.01 -7.62 13.10
C ASP A 28 -38.24 -8.01 11.65
N ASP A 29 -37.72 -9.14 11.20
CA ASP A 29 -38.05 -9.68 9.89
C ASP A 29 -39.29 -10.57 9.94
N SER A 30 -39.88 -10.84 8.77
CA SER A 30 -41.09 -11.67 8.66
C SER A 30 -40.93 -13.11 9.20
N GLU A 31 -39.72 -13.52 9.55
CA GLU A 31 -39.40 -14.83 10.09
C GLU A 31 -39.19 -14.84 11.62
N GLY A 32 -39.32 -13.69 12.30
CA GLY A 32 -39.17 -13.54 13.74
C GLY A 32 -37.71 -13.41 14.19
N TRP A 33 -36.79 -13.09 13.29
CA TRP A 33 -35.44 -12.67 13.60
C TRP A 33 -35.39 -11.18 13.95
N LYS A 34 -34.59 -10.78 14.96
CA LYS A 34 -34.50 -9.41 15.41
C LYS A 34 -33.13 -9.08 15.97
N PHE A 35 -32.73 -7.81 15.90
CA PHE A 35 -31.58 -7.32 16.61
C PHE A 35 -31.88 -7.29 18.12
N VAL A 36 -30.99 -7.87 18.92
CA VAL A 36 -31.08 -7.95 20.38
C VAL A 36 -29.77 -7.45 20.98
N GLN A 37 -29.86 -6.57 21.94
CA GLN A 37 -28.71 -6.09 22.69
C GLN A 37 -28.65 -6.79 24.07
N GLU A 38 -27.57 -7.51 24.33
CA GLU A 38 -27.33 -8.23 25.57
C GLU A 38 -25.93 -7.85 26.11
N ASN A 39 -25.85 -7.34 27.34
CA ASN A 39 -24.59 -6.97 27.99
C ASN A 39 -23.72 -6.01 27.13
N GLY A 40 -24.34 -5.04 26.46
CA GLY A 40 -23.66 -4.08 25.58
C GLY A 40 -23.25 -4.62 24.23
N ARG A 41 -23.61 -5.85 23.89
CA ARG A 41 -23.29 -6.53 22.61
C ARG A 41 -24.55 -6.74 21.79
N THR A 42 -24.45 -6.64 20.48
CA THR A 42 -25.58 -6.77 19.56
C THR A 42 -25.50 -8.09 18.80
N TYR A 43 -26.63 -8.76 18.75
CA TYR A 43 -26.84 -10.03 18.05
C TYR A 43 -28.06 -9.92 17.14
N TYR A 44 -28.14 -10.77 16.11
CA TYR A 44 -29.36 -11.00 15.36
C TYR A 44 -29.88 -12.38 15.71
N LYS A 45 -31.06 -12.48 16.32
CA LYS A 45 -31.56 -13.69 17.01
C LYS A 45 -32.97 -14.00 16.65
N LYS A 46 -33.29 -15.34 16.71
CA LYS A 46 -34.63 -15.89 16.73
C LYS A 46 -34.72 -16.87 17.88
N GLY A 47 -35.39 -16.48 18.97
CA GLY A 47 -35.33 -17.21 20.23
C GLY A 47 -33.90 -17.31 20.75
N ASP A 48 -33.40 -18.51 20.98
CA ASP A 48 -32.03 -18.77 21.42
C ASP A 48 -31.02 -18.90 20.28
N LEU A 49 -31.48 -18.95 19.03
CA LEU A 49 -30.61 -19.04 17.87
C LEU A 49 -29.98 -17.66 17.60
N LYS A 50 -28.67 -17.66 17.39
CA LYS A 50 -27.91 -16.49 16.97
C LYS A 50 -27.47 -16.63 15.51
N GLU A 51 -27.58 -15.56 14.75
CA GLU A 51 -26.96 -15.49 13.43
C GLU A 51 -25.44 -15.46 13.55
N THR A 52 -24.78 -16.04 12.58
CA THR A 52 -23.31 -15.99 12.45
C THR A 52 -22.95 -15.76 10.99
N HIS A 53 -21.75 -15.23 10.72
CA HIS A 53 -21.27 -14.93 9.37
C HIS A 53 -22.05 -13.79 8.70
N TRP A 54 -22.14 -13.81 7.37
CA TRP A 54 -22.77 -12.78 6.58
C TRP A 54 -24.30 -12.87 6.59
N ARG A 55 -24.96 -11.73 6.71
CA ARG A 55 -26.43 -11.63 6.61
C ARG A 55 -26.85 -10.33 5.94
N VAL A 56 -27.80 -10.40 5.02
CA VAL A 56 -28.53 -9.25 4.48
C VAL A 56 -29.83 -9.06 5.26
N ILE A 57 -30.03 -7.88 5.85
CA ILE A 57 -31.20 -7.51 6.64
C ILE A 57 -31.67 -6.15 6.14
N ASP A 58 -32.91 -6.06 5.68
CA ASP A 58 -33.49 -4.82 5.13
C ASP A 58 -32.62 -4.16 4.05
N GLY A 59 -32.04 -4.97 3.16
CA GLY A 59 -31.17 -4.50 2.08
C GLY A 59 -29.77 -4.02 2.53
N LYS A 60 -29.42 -4.18 3.79
CA LYS A 60 -28.09 -3.85 4.34
C LYS A 60 -27.34 -5.13 4.68
N THR A 61 -26.05 -5.15 4.42
CA THR A 61 -25.17 -6.30 4.68
C THR A 61 -24.46 -6.16 6.01
N TYR A 62 -24.52 -7.21 6.83
CA TYR A 62 -23.90 -7.31 8.15
C TYR A 62 -23.00 -8.53 8.21
N TYR A 63 -22.09 -8.56 9.18
CA TYR A 63 -21.37 -9.76 9.57
C TYR A 63 -21.49 -9.97 11.08
N PHE A 64 -21.78 -11.22 11.45
CA PHE A 64 -21.81 -11.66 12.84
C PHE A 64 -20.65 -12.63 13.06
N ASP A 65 -19.91 -12.41 14.13
CA ASP A 65 -18.75 -13.23 14.48
C ASP A 65 -19.10 -14.71 14.49
N HIS A 66 -18.32 -15.52 13.83
CA HIS A 66 -18.60 -16.92 13.58
C HIS A 66 -18.61 -17.79 14.86
N VAL A 67 -17.99 -17.32 15.96
CA VAL A 67 -17.93 -18.02 17.25
C VAL A 67 -18.97 -17.48 18.21
N SER A 68 -19.00 -16.16 18.40
CA SER A 68 -19.84 -15.52 19.42
C SER A 68 -21.23 -15.10 18.91
N GLY A 69 -21.38 -14.92 17.59
CA GLY A 69 -22.57 -14.36 16.96
C GLY A 69 -22.73 -12.85 17.18
N GLU A 70 -21.68 -12.17 17.68
CA GLU A 70 -21.71 -10.73 17.92
C GLU A 70 -21.59 -9.93 16.61
N MET A 71 -22.39 -8.87 16.47
CA MET A 71 -22.29 -7.98 15.32
C MET A 71 -20.97 -7.23 15.34
N VAL A 72 -20.27 -7.20 14.18
CA VAL A 72 -18.97 -6.53 14.05
C VAL A 72 -19.11 -5.09 13.54
N VAL A 73 -18.07 -4.27 13.79
CA VAL A 73 -17.91 -2.89 13.31
C VAL A 73 -16.47 -2.62 12.94
N GLY A 74 -16.21 -1.55 12.18
CA GLY A 74 -14.86 -1.14 11.79
C GLY A 74 -14.19 -2.11 10.82
N TRP A 75 -12.88 -2.21 10.90
CA TRP A 75 -12.08 -3.08 10.05
C TRP A 75 -12.20 -4.55 10.45
N GLN A 76 -12.51 -5.42 9.48
CA GLN A 76 -12.64 -6.86 9.68
C GLN A 76 -11.85 -7.62 8.62
N TYR A 77 -11.01 -8.57 9.05
CA TYR A 77 -10.35 -9.52 8.17
C TYR A 77 -11.08 -10.86 8.26
N ILE A 78 -12.04 -11.08 7.37
CA ILE A 78 -13.02 -12.15 7.48
C ILE A 78 -13.12 -12.95 6.17
N PRO A 79 -13.52 -14.23 6.28
CA PRO A 79 -13.66 -15.09 5.12
C PRO A 79 -14.65 -14.51 4.11
N PHE A 80 -14.25 -14.62 2.87
CA PHE A 80 -15.12 -14.36 1.74
C PHE A 80 -16.36 -15.26 1.85
N PRO A 81 -17.59 -14.77 1.59
CA PRO A 81 -18.78 -15.61 1.68
C PRO A 81 -18.69 -16.81 0.73
N SER A 82 -19.03 -18.02 1.19
CA SER A 82 -18.97 -19.23 0.36
C SER A 82 -20.14 -19.33 -0.61
N LYS A 83 -19.93 -19.98 -1.76
CA LYS A 83 -20.98 -20.26 -2.75
C LYS A 83 -22.15 -21.01 -2.11
N GLY A 84 -23.37 -20.51 -2.27
CA GLY A 84 -24.59 -21.12 -1.76
C GLY A 84 -25.08 -20.57 -0.43
N SER A 85 -24.32 -19.71 0.27
CA SER A 85 -24.93 -18.82 1.23
C SER A 85 -25.72 -17.76 0.44
N THR A 86 -27.00 -17.62 0.68
CA THR A 86 -27.84 -16.54 0.15
C THR A 86 -27.44 -15.18 0.71
N ILE A 87 -26.26 -15.07 1.31
CA ILE A 87 -25.87 -14.07 2.28
C ILE A 87 -24.45 -13.65 1.97
N GLY A 88 -24.28 -12.41 1.56
CA GLY A 88 -23.01 -11.78 1.29
C GLY A 88 -22.97 -11.01 -0.03
N PRO A 89 -22.00 -10.11 -0.21
CA PRO A 89 -21.88 -9.28 -1.41
C PRO A 89 -21.37 -10.07 -2.63
N TYR A 90 -21.93 -11.25 -2.92
CA TYR A 90 -21.59 -11.97 -4.13
C TYR A 90 -22.49 -11.61 -5.31
N PRO A 91 -21.98 -10.89 -6.28
CA PRO A 91 -22.51 -11.01 -7.62
C PRO A 91 -21.90 -12.30 -8.24
N ASN A 92 -22.73 -13.25 -8.66
CA ASN A 92 -22.38 -14.31 -9.60
C ASN A 92 -21.74 -15.63 -9.10
N GLY A 93 -21.96 -16.05 -7.87
CA GLY A 93 -21.86 -17.47 -7.50
C GLY A 93 -20.57 -18.19 -7.86
N VAL A 94 -19.41 -17.55 -7.79
CA VAL A 94 -18.11 -18.20 -8.03
C VAL A 94 -17.70 -18.94 -6.76
N ARG A 95 -17.59 -20.26 -6.86
CA ARG A 95 -17.01 -21.10 -5.82
C ARG A 95 -15.49 -21.02 -5.97
N LEU A 96 -14.80 -20.52 -4.96
CA LEU A 96 -13.38 -20.78 -4.82
C LEU A 96 -13.22 -22.21 -4.29
N GLU A 97 -12.55 -23.05 -5.04
CA GLU A 97 -12.10 -24.35 -4.55
C GLU A 97 -10.97 -24.10 -3.54
N GLY A 98 -11.18 -24.49 -2.28
CA GLY A 98 -10.22 -24.27 -1.20
C GLY A 98 -10.86 -23.59 0.02
N PHE A 99 -10.06 -23.42 1.08
CA PHE A 99 -10.48 -22.65 2.26
C PHE A 99 -10.85 -21.23 1.85
N PRO A 100 -11.96 -20.66 2.38
CA PRO A 100 -12.36 -19.32 2.03
C PRO A 100 -11.23 -18.35 2.37
N LYS A 101 -10.69 -17.67 1.35
CA LYS A 101 -9.69 -16.63 1.52
C LYS A 101 -10.30 -15.49 2.33
N SER A 102 -9.66 -15.08 3.41
CA SER A 102 -10.08 -13.90 4.16
C SER A 102 -9.63 -12.65 3.45
N GLU A 103 -10.46 -11.62 3.49
CA GLU A 103 -10.21 -10.30 2.92
C GLU A 103 -10.60 -9.21 3.91
N TRP A 104 -10.13 -7.98 3.69
CA TRP A 104 -10.46 -6.85 4.52
C TRP A 104 -11.75 -6.19 4.08
N TYR A 105 -12.67 -5.98 5.05
CA TYR A 105 -13.92 -5.25 4.89
C TYR A 105 -14.04 -4.15 5.93
N TYR A 106 -14.84 -3.13 5.64
CA TYR A 106 -15.11 -2.05 6.57
C TYR A 106 -16.61 -1.93 6.85
N PHE A 107 -16.97 -1.98 8.12
CA PHE A 107 -18.34 -1.80 8.62
C PHE A 107 -18.46 -0.49 9.38
N ASP A 108 -19.56 0.23 9.20
CA ASP A 108 -19.81 1.45 9.94
C ASP A 108 -20.10 1.19 11.43
N GLN A 109 -20.39 2.27 12.16
CA GLN A 109 -20.69 2.20 13.61
C GLN A 109 -22.00 1.45 13.90
N ASN A 110 -22.87 1.25 12.91
CA ASN A 110 -24.12 0.50 13.01
C ASN A 110 -23.96 -0.96 12.57
N GLY A 111 -22.76 -1.40 12.25
CA GLY A 111 -22.46 -2.76 11.76
C GLY A 111 -22.80 -2.97 10.29
N VAL A 112 -23.10 -1.93 9.52
CA VAL A 112 -23.42 -2.02 8.10
C VAL A 112 -22.15 -2.02 7.26
N LEU A 113 -22.00 -3.04 6.39
CA LEU A 113 -20.92 -3.09 5.42
C LEU A 113 -20.93 -1.81 4.58
N GLN A 114 -19.77 -1.19 4.47
CA GLN A 114 -19.59 -0.05 3.59
C GLN A 114 -19.22 -0.55 2.19
N GLU A 115 -20.14 -0.42 1.26
CA GLU A 115 -20.00 -0.87 -0.13
C GLU A 115 -19.11 0.10 -0.93
N PHE A 116 -17.90 0.31 -0.45
CA PHE A 116 -16.91 1.15 -1.13
C PHE A 116 -16.40 0.49 -2.40
N VAL A 117 -16.19 1.30 -3.43
CA VAL A 117 -15.49 0.95 -4.67
C VAL A 117 -14.53 2.07 -5.01
N GLY A 118 -13.32 1.72 -5.46
CA GLY A 118 -12.27 2.70 -5.77
C GLY A 118 -11.57 3.26 -4.52
N TRP A 119 -10.92 4.40 -4.69
CA TRP A 119 -10.14 5.04 -3.63
C TRP A 119 -10.98 5.63 -2.51
N LYS A 120 -10.59 5.33 -1.27
CA LYS A 120 -11.17 5.89 -0.04
C LYS A 120 -10.09 6.25 0.96
N ALA A 121 -10.18 7.46 1.52
CA ALA A 121 -9.35 7.87 2.64
C ALA A 121 -10.02 7.43 3.94
N LEU A 122 -9.39 6.53 4.67
CA LEU A 122 -9.87 5.99 5.93
C LEU A 122 -8.77 6.00 6.98
N GLU A 123 -9.15 5.92 8.24
CA GLU A 123 -8.22 5.80 9.36
C GLU A 123 -7.34 4.55 9.20
N ILE A 124 -6.05 4.68 9.47
CA ILE A 124 -5.11 3.57 9.42
C ILE A 124 -5.52 2.48 10.41
N LYS A 125 -5.44 1.22 9.96
CA LYS A 125 -5.73 0.07 10.81
C LYS A 125 -4.74 0.00 11.97
N THR A 126 -5.30 -0.05 13.18
CA THR A 126 -4.56 -0.27 14.42
C THR A 126 -5.15 -1.48 15.14
N LYS A 127 -4.47 -1.98 16.17
CA LYS A 127 -4.99 -3.04 17.02
C LYS A 127 -6.41 -2.74 17.52
N ASP A 128 -6.66 -1.50 17.93
CA ASP A 128 -7.96 -1.08 18.52
C ASP A 128 -9.04 -0.83 17.47
N SER A 129 -8.67 -0.73 16.18
CA SER A 129 -9.62 -0.51 15.07
C SER A 129 -10.04 -1.77 14.34
N VAL A 130 -9.33 -2.91 14.58
CA VAL A 130 -9.54 -4.17 13.85
C VAL A 130 -10.26 -5.20 14.73
N GLY A 131 -11.15 -5.99 14.12
CA GLY A 131 -11.84 -7.12 14.77
C GLY A 131 -12.88 -6.71 15.81
N ARG A 132 -13.26 -5.43 15.86
CA ARG A 132 -14.18 -4.88 16.86
C ARG A 132 -15.61 -5.44 16.72
N LYS A 133 -16.26 -5.54 17.87
CA LYS A 133 -17.69 -5.85 18.01
C LYS A 133 -18.48 -4.59 18.30
N TYR A 134 -19.74 -4.58 17.90
CA TYR A 134 -20.65 -3.46 18.23
C TYR A 134 -20.78 -3.31 19.74
N GLY A 135 -20.64 -2.09 20.24
CA GLY A 135 -20.72 -1.78 21.67
C GLY A 135 -19.41 -1.90 22.46
N GLU A 136 -18.33 -2.42 21.86
CA GLU A 136 -17.02 -2.35 22.48
C GLU A 136 -16.54 -0.90 22.57
N LYS A 137 -16.15 -0.47 23.77
CA LYS A 137 -15.53 0.84 23.96
C LYS A 137 -14.12 0.82 23.37
N ARG A 138 -13.71 1.92 22.75
CA ARG A 138 -12.30 2.16 22.48
C ARG A 138 -11.55 2.28 23.82
N GLU A 139 -10.42 1.61 23.92
CA GLU A 139 -9.50 1.82 25.06
C GLU A 139 -8.71 3.14 24.93
N ASP A 140 -9.14 4.03 24.04
CA ASP A 140 -8.55 5.35 23.88
C ASP A 140 -8.66 6.08 25.21
N SER A 141 -7.53 6.26 25.86
CA SER A 141 -7.40 7.13 27.02
C SER A 141 -7.98 8.50 26.67
N GLU A 142 -8.90 8.99 27.48
CA GLU A 142 -9.65 10.25 27.30
C GLU A 142 -8.80 11.51 27.15
N ASP A 143 -7.46 11.41 27.10
CA ASP A 143 -6.53 12.55 27.23
C ASP A 143 -5.49 12.72 26.12
N LYS A 144 -5.55 11.99 25.01
CA LYS A 144 -4.69 12.30 23.87
C LYS A 144 -5.53 12.43 22.61
N GLU A 145 -5.67 13.67 22.12
CA GLU A 145 -5.89 13.93 20.68
C GLU A 145 -4.71 13.35 19.88
N GLU A 146 -4.59 12.04 19.83
CA GLU A 146 -3.72 11.39 18.85
C GLU A 146 -4.25 11.80 17.48
N LYS A 147 -3.44 12.53 16.74
CA LYS A 147 -3.73 12.88 15.35
C LYS A 147 -4.07 11.59 14.63
N ARG A 148 -5.35 11.39 14.35
CA ARG A 148 -5.81 10.24 13.57
C ARG A 148 -5.09 10.26 12.23
N HIS A 149 -4.30 9.25 11.98
CA HIS A 149 -3.60 9.11 10.72
C HIS A 149 -4.53 8.45 9.70
N TYR A 150 -4.77 9.14 8.60
CA TYR A 150 -5.54 8.63 7.47
C TYR A 150 -4.59 8.21 6.35
N THR A 151 -4.97 7.18 5.62
CA THR A 151 -4.32 6.79 4.38
C THR A 151 -5.36 6.42 3.32
N ASN A 152 -4.91 6.29 2.07
CA ASN A 152 -5.78 5.86 0.99
C ASN A 152 -5.78 4.34 0.88
N TYR A 153 -6.98 3.81 0.69
CA TYR A 153 -7.28 2.40 0.42
C TYR A 153 -8.01 2.30 -0.90
N TYR A 154 -7.88 1.17 -1.58
CA TYR A 154 -8.63 0.88 -2.79
C TYR A 154 -9.52 -0.33 -2.58
N PHE A 155 -10.82 -0.17 -2.84
CA PHE A 155 -11.81 -1.23 -2.73
C PHE A 155 -12.19 -1.73 -4.11
N ASN A 156 -12.22 -3.04 -4.30
CA ASN A 156 -12.64 -3.67 -5.53
C ASN A 156 -14.18 -3.70 -5.66
N GLN A 157 -14.66 -4.31 -6.73
CA GLN A 157 -16.10 -4.42 -7.01
C GLN A 157 -16.86 -5.32 -6.01
N ASN A 158 -16.14 -6.09 -5.20
CA ASN A 158 -16.70 -6.92 -4.13
C ASN A 158 -16.64 -6.21 -2.77
N HIS A 159 -16.34 -4.89 -2.76
CA HIS A 159 -16.24 -4.05 -1.57
C HIS A 159 -15.15 -4.49 -0.57
N SER A 160 -14.21 -5.33 -1.02
CA SER A 160 -13.02 -5.70 -0.26
C SER A 160 -11.79 -4.92 -0.68
N LEU A 161 -10.79 -4.83 0.22
CA LEU A 161 -9.53 -4.14 -0.08
C LEU A 161 -8.71 -4.88 -1.13
N GLU A 162 -8.18 -4.12 -2.08
CA GLU A 162 -7.07 -4.57 -2.92
C GLU A 162 -5.75 -4.49 -2.14
N THR A 163 -4.82 -5.38 -2.51
CA THR A 163 -3.46 -5.46 -1.94
C THR A 163 -2.44 -5.77 -3.04
N GLY A 164 -1.19 -5.36 -2.84
CA GLY A 164 -0.14 -5.52 -3.84
C GLY A 164 -0.20 -4.46 -4.93
N TRP A 165 0.22 -4.81 -6.14
CA TRP A 165 0.23 -3.88 -7.27
C TRP A 165 -1.17 -3.63 -7.82
N LEU A 166 -1.52 -2.34 -7.95
CA LEU A 166 -2.78 -1.86 -8.51
C LEU A 166 -2.50 -0.98 -9.72
N TYR A 167 -3.14 -1.28 -10.86
CA TYR A 167 -3.15 -0.40 -12.03
C TYR A 167 -4.50 0.33 -12.09
N ASP A 168 -4.48 1.65 -11.89
CA ASP A 168 -5.68 2.48 -11.90
C ASP A 168 -5.41 3.81 -12.62
N GLN A 169 -6.32 4.24 -13.49
CA GLN A 169 -6.25 5.49 -14.26
C GLN A 169 -4.87 5.71 -14.94
N SER A 170 -4.35 4.66 -15.60
CA SER A 170 -3.06 4.66 -16.31
C SER A 170 -1.81 4.79 -15.41
N ASN A 171 -1.95 4.61 -14.10
CA ASN A 171 -0.86 4.67 -13.14
C ASN A 171 -0.77 3.37 -12.32
N TRP A 172 0.44 3.01 -11.94
CA TRP A 172 0.69 1.92 -11.01
C TRP A 172 0.84 2.45 -9.59
N TYR A 173 0.23 1.74 -8.66
CA TYR A 173 0.30 1.97 -7.22
C TYR A 173 0.68 0.68 -6.52
N TYR A 174 1.19 0.78 -5.30
CA TYR A 174 1.41 -0.38 -4.45
C TYR A 174 0.64 -0.24 -3.14
N LEU A 175 -0.18 -1.23 -2.88
CA LEU A 175 -0.98 -1.36 -1.68
C LEU A 175 -0.31 -2.39 -0.77
N ALA A 176 -0.18 -2.11 0.51
CA ALA A 176 0.45 -3.04 1.44
C ALA A 176 -0.16 -4.42 1.32
N LYS A 177 0.69 -5.47 1.24
CA LYS A 177 0.24 -6.85 1.33
C LYS A 177 -0.32 -7.12 2.72
N THR A 178 -1.30 -8.01 2.83
CA THR A 178 -1.87 -8.36 4.13
C THR A 178 -0.84 -9.10 4.97
N GLU A 179 -0.52 -8.54 6.13
CA GLU A 179 0.34 -9.14 7.14
C GLU A 179 -0.36 -9.07 8.49
N ILE A 180 -0.46 -10.20 9.18
CA ILE A 180 -1.02 -10.31 10.52
C ILE A 180 0.05 -10.95 11.40
N ASN A 181 0.82 -10.11 12.11
CA ASN A 181 1.90 -10.53 12.99
C ASN A 181 1.63 -10.01 14.40
N GLY A 182 1.02 -10.84 15.25
CA GLY A 182 0.67 -10.45 16.61
C GLY A 182 -0.32 -9.28 16.65
N GLU A 183 0.17 -8.07 16.95
CA GLU A 183 -0.64 -6.85 17.05
C GLU A 183 -0.67 -6.00 15.77
N ASN A 184 0.10 -6.38 14.74
CA ASN A 184 0.19 -5.63 13.49
C ASN A 184 -0.84 -6.16 12.47
N TYR A 185 -1.70 -5.26 12.01
CA TYR A 185 -2.72 -5.53 11.00
C TYR A 185 -2.47 -4.63 9.79
N ILE A 186 -1.54 -5.06 8.93
CA ILE A 186 -1.18 -4.34 7.70
C ILE A 186 -1.96 -4.95 6.53
N GLY A 187 -2.44 -4.12 5.62
CA GLY A 187 -3.06 -4.58 4.38
C GLY A 187 -3.90 -3.50 3.70
N GLY A 188 -3.66 -3.30 2.41
CA GLY A 188 -4.37 -2.38 1.56
C GLY A 188 -3.97 -0.90 1.69
N GLU A 189 -3.10 -0.51 2.65
CA GLU A 189 -2.63 0.86 2.76
C GLU A 189 -1.81 1.25 1.52
N ARG A 190 -2.13 2.38 0.89
CA ARG A 190 -1.32 2.92 -0.21
C ARG A 190 0.10 3.22 0.29
N ARG A 191 1.09 2.65 -0.36
CA ARG A 191 2.50 2.88 -0.06
C ARG A 191 3.06 4.06 -0.86
N ALA A 192 4.15 4.62 -0.36
CA ALA A 192 4.91 5.71 -0.96
C ALA A 192 6.40 5.56 -0.63
N GLY A 193 7.26 6.25 -1.40
CA GLY A 193 8.71 6.13 -1.27
C GLY A 193 9.24 4.82 -1.84
N TRP A 194 10.39 4.37 -1.34
CA TRP A 194 11.02 3.12 -1.74
C TRP A 194 10.25 1.92 -1.21
N ILE A 195 9.96 0.98 -2.09
CA ILE A 195 9.40 -0.34 -1.73
C ILE A 195 10.27 -1.45 -2.31
N TYR A 196 10.33 -2.56 -1.59
CA TYR A 196 11.00 -3.77 -2.02
C TYR A 196 9.97 -4.88 -2.16
N ASP A 197 9.75 -5.33 -3.38
CA ASP A 197 8.77 -6.36 -3.68
C ASP A 197 9.34 -7.35 -4.69
N ASP A 198 9.16 -8.63 -4.43
CA ASP A 198 9.66 -9.74 -5.27
C ASP A 198 11.12 -9.54 -5.71
N SER A 199 12.02 -9.34 -4.73
CA SER A 199 13.46 -9.13 -4.93
C SER A 199 13.85 -7.91 -5.78
N THR A 200 12.95 -6.94 -5.92
CA THR A 200 13.14 -5.76 -6.75
C THR A 200 12.74 -4.48 -6.02
N TRP A 201 13.55 -3.42 -6.16
CA TRP A 201 13.25 -2.12 -5.65
C TRP A 201 12.44 -1.29 -6.65
N TYR A 202 11.45 -0.56 -6.13
CA TYR A 202 10.61 0.40 -6.84
C TYR A 202 10.54 1.70 -6.04
N TYR A 203 10.22 2.78 -6.71
CA TYR A 203 9.97 4.06 -6.04
C TYR A 203 8.59 4.61 -6.40
N LEU A 204 7.84 4.94 -5.37
CA LEU A 204 6.50 5.53 -5.48
C LEU A 204 6.59 7.00 -5.04
N ASP A 205 5.98 7.88 -5.80
CA ASP A 205 5.92 9.30 -5.46
C ASP A 205 5.33 9.51 -4.06
N PRO A 206 5.97 10.28 -3.19
CA PRO A 206 5.54 10.43 -1.80
C PRO A 206 4.16 11.05 -1.63
N GLU A 207 3.73 11.91 -2.54
CA GLU A 207 2.45 12.62 -2.44
C GLU A 207 1.33 11.81 -3.09
N THR A 208 1.56 11.36 -4.31
CA THR A 208 0.53 10.70 -5.12
C THR A 208 0.50 9.18 -4.94
N GLY A 209 1.62 8.55 -4.54
CA GLY A 209 1.80 7.10 -4.50
C GLY A 209 2.00 6.46 -5.87
N ILE A 210 2.13 7.25 -6.94
CA ILE A 210 2.32 6.76 -8.31
C ILE A 210 3.73 6.21 -8.47
N MET A 211 3.84 5.00 -9.04
CA MET A 211 5.12 4.37 -9.36
C MET A 211 5.89 5.23 -10.37
N GLN A 212 7.14 5.52 -10.04
CA GLN A 212 8.02 6.35 -10.86
C GLN A 212 8.81 5.49 -11.86
N THR A 213 9.20 6.13 -12.97
CA THR A 213 10.04 5.55 -14.02
C THR A 213 11.06 6.58 -14.51
N GLY A 214 12.11 6.13 -15.22
CA GLY A 214 13.16 7.01 -15.72
C GLY A 214 14.13 7.48 -14.63
N TRP A 215 14.86 8.55 -14.92
CA TRP A 215 15.82 9.13 -14.00
C TRP A 215 15.13 9.85 -12.84
N GLN A 216 15.53 9.51 -11.60
CA GLN A 216 15.03 10.10 -10.36
C GLN A 216 16.19 10.61 -9.51
N TYR A 217 16.07 11.85 -9.00
CA TYR A 217 17.03 12.43 -8.07
C TYR A 217 16.48 12.40 -6.65
N LEU A 218 16.95 11.44 -5.86
CA LEU A 218 16.39 11.11 -4.55
C LEU A 218 17.51 11.10 -3.50
N GLY A 219 17.33 11.85 -2.42
CA GLY A 219 18.31 11.90 -1.34
C GLY A 219 19.72 12.27 -1.81
N ASN A 220 19.85 13.27 -2.70
CA ASN A 220 21.11 13.73 -3.32
C ASN A 220 21.83 12.69 -4.21
N LYS A 221 21.10 11.69 -4.71
CA LYS A 221 21.63 10.67 -5.61
C LYS A 221 20.71 10.45 -6.79
N TRP A 222 21.27 10.11 -7.94
CA TRP A 222 20.53 9.72 -9.12
C TRP A 222 20.31 8.22 -9.15
N TYR A 223 19.08 7.82 -9.51
CA TYR A 223 18.65 6.44 -9.75
C TYR A 223 17.96 6.36 -11.10
N TYR A 224 17.98 5.21 -11.73
CA TYR A 224 17.19 4.94 -12.91
C TYR A 224 16.17 3.84 -12.65
N LEU A 225 14.91 4.15 -12.89
CA LEU A 225 13.79 3.21 -12.78
C LEU A 225 13.36 2.82 -14.20
N ARG A 226 13.39 1.54 -14.50
CA ARG A 226 13.01 1.02 -15.82
C ARG A 226 11.54 1.33 -16.14
N SER A 227 11.10 1.14 -17.37
CA SER A 227 9.68 1.29 -17.75
C SER A 227 8.73 0.38 -16.95
N SER A 228 9.25 -0.73 -16.40
CA SER A 228 8.53 -1.59 -15.46
C SER A 228 8.48 -1.05 -14.03
N GLY A 229 9.10 0.10 -13.74
CA GLY A 229 9.30 0.64 -12.39
C GLY A 229 10.51 0.07 -11.66
N ALA A 230 11.07 -1.05 -12.10
CA ALA A 230 12.19 -1.72 -11.45
C ALA A 230 13.45 -0.85 -11.41
N MET A 231 14.09 -0.71 -10.26
CA MET A 231 15.36 0.00 -10.12
C MET A 231 16.46 -0.71 -10.91
N ALA A 232 17.15 0.03 -11.76
CA ALA A 232 18.28 -0.48 -12.51
C ALA A 232 19.55 -0.53 -11.63
N THR A 233 20.39 -1.54 -11.86
CA THR A 233 21.70 -1.70 -11.26
C THR A 233 22.72 -2.12 -12.31
N GLY A 234 24.01 -1.90 -12.06
CA GLY A 234 25.08 -2.22 -12.98
C GLY A 234 25.16 -1.27 -14.17
N TRP A 235 25.70 -1.75 -15.29
CA TRP A 235 25.80 -0.97 -16.52
C TRP A 235 24.42 -0.75 -17.14
N TYR A 236 24.13 0.50 -17.45
CA TYR A 236 22.88 0.93 -18.06
C TYR A 236 23.14 1.83 -19.27
N LEU A 237 22.53 1.49 -20.40
CA LEU A 237 22.60 2.29 -21.62
C LEU A 237 21.32 3.11 -21.77
N ASP A 238 21.45 4.44 -21.71
CA ASP A 238 20.38 5.38 -22.00
C ASP A 238 20.65 6.10 -23.33
N GLY A 239 19.85 5.83 -24.34
CA GLY A 239 20.12 6.28 -25.69
C GLY A 239 21.46 5.71 -26.20
N SER A 240 22.46 6.58 -26.35
CA SER A 240 23.84 6.21 -26.74
C SER A 240 24.86 6.34 -25.61
N THR A 241 24.41 6.65 -24.40
CA THR A 241 25.29 6.96 -23.27
C THR A 241 25.24 5.85 -22.22
N TRP A 242 26.42 5.35 -21.85
CA TRP A 242 26.55 4.39 -20.78
C TRP A 242 26.69 5.07 -19.43
N TYR A 243 25.99 4.51 -18.43
CA TYR A 243 26.04 4.86 -17.02
C TYR A 243 26.33 3.61 -16.19
N TYR A 244 26.86 3.79 -15.00
CA TYR A 244 26.98 2.71 -14.03
C TYR A 244 26.20 3.04 -12.76
N LEU A 245 25.25 2.18 -12.46
CA LEU A 245 24.42 2.24 -11.28
C LEU A 245 24.97 1.23 -10.28
N ASP A 246 25.14 1.63 -9.03
CA ASP A 246 25.72 0.76 -8.00
C ASP A 246 24.98 -0.59 -7.95
N ALA A 247 25.75 -1.67 -7.92
CA ALA A 247 25.19 -3.02 -8.00
C ALA A 247 24.32 -3.41 -6.79
N GLN A 248 24.53 -2.75 -5.64
CA GLN A 248 23.78 -3.01 -4.40
C GLN A 248 22.71 -1.95 -4.15
N ASN A 249 23.07 -0.69 -4.30
CA ASN A 249 22.22 0.44 -3.89
C ASN A 249 21.49 1.11 -5.07
N GLY A 250 21.87 0.85 -6.31
CA GLY A 250 21.27 1.43 -7.52
C GLY A 250 21.64 2.90 -7.79
N ASP A 251 22.41 3.56 -6.93
CA ASP A 251 22.79 4.96 -7.13
C ASP A 251 23.82 5.12 -8.26
N MET A 252 23.63 6.14 -9.12
CA MET A 252 24.53 6.45 -10.24
C MET A 252 25.92 6.82 -9.72
N LYS A 253 26.93 6.16 -10.26
CA LYS A 253 28.33 6.42 -9.94
C LYS A 253 28.91 7.52 -10.85
N THR A 254 29.94 8.20 -10.30
CA THR A 254 30.75 9.18 -10.99
C THR A 254 32.21 9.00 -10.62
N GLY A 255 33.13 9.53 -11.45
CA GLY A 255 34.56 9.38 -11.22
C GLY A 255 35.08 7.98 -11.59
N TRP A 256 36.16 7.56 -10.97
CA TRP A 256 36.79 6.28 -11.19
C TRP A 256 35.98 5.13 -10.55
N ILE A 257 35.71 4.09 -11.32
CA ILE A 257 35.09 2.85 -10.85
C ILE A 257 35.87 1.64 -11.33
N TYR A 258 35.88 0.57 -10.52
CA TYR A 258 36.53 -0.70 -10.86
C TYR A 258 35.47 -1.81 -10.90
N VAL A 259 35.24 -2.34 -12.09
CA VAL A 259 34.16 -3.32 -12.33
C VAL A 259 34.70 -4.44 -13.21
N GLY A 260 34.51 -5.69 -12.83
CA GLY A 260 34.94 -6.84 -13.62
C GLY A 260 36.44 -6.82 -13.95
N ASN A 261 37.28 -6.49 -12.97
CA ASN A 261 38.74 -6.35 -13.11
C ASN A 261 39.21 -5.26 -14.10
N THR A 262 38.36 -4.25 -14.36
CA THR A 262 38.65 -3.18 -15.31
C THR A 262 38.27 -1.83 -14.71
N TRP A 263 39.14 -0.81 -14.92
CA TRP A 263 38.87 0.56 -14.55
C TRP A 263 38.08 1.27 -15.64
N TYR A 264 37.14 2.10 -15.20
CA TYR A 264 36.33 3.00 -16.03
C TYR A 264 36.32 4.39 -15.39
N TYR A 265 36.06 5.40 -16.19
CA TYR A 265 35.83 6.76 -15.68
C TYR A 265 34.48 7.27 -16.12
N LEU A 266 33.73 7.77 -15.14
CA LEU A 266 32.39 8.36 -15.34
C LEU A 266 32.50 9.86 -15.06
N ARG A 267 31.95 10.68 -15.97
CA ARG A 267 31.90 12.13 -15.77
C ARG A 267 31.04 12.49 -14.55
N SER A 268 31.08 13.76 -14.14
CA SER A 268 30.14 14.27 -13.10
C SER A 268 28.67 14.12 -13.49
N SER A 269 28.35 14.05 -14.77
CA SER A 269 27.03 13.71 -15.31
C SER A 269 26.67 12.23 -15.21
N GLY A 270 27.56 11.36 -14.75
CA GLY A 270 27.43 9.90 -14.76
C GLY A 270 27.81 9.22 -16.07
N SER A 271 27.99 9.97 -17.15
CA SER A 271 28.28 9.38 -18.48
C SER A 271 29.67 8.75 -18.55
N MET A 272 29.75 7.54 -19.08
CA MET A 272 31.01 6.82 -19.28
C MET A 272 31.87 7.55 -20.33
N VAL A 273 33.15 7.67 -20.02
CA VAL A 273 34.13 8.30 -20.93
C VAL A 273 34.71 7.28 -21.89
N THR A 274 34.92 7.70 -23.12
CA THR A 274 35.70 7.01 -24.15
C THR A 274 36.68 7.97 -24.83
N GLY A 275 37.76 7.45 -25.41
CA GLY A 275 38.82 8.27 -26.01
C GLY A 275 39.79 8.88 -24.98
N TRP A 276 40.51 9.91 -25.38
CA TRP A 276 41.41 10.66 -24.50
C TRP A 276 40.67 11.57 -23.55
N PHE A 277 41.05 11.58 -22.28
CA PHE A 277 40.47 12.47 -21.27
C PHE A 277 41.50 12.82 -20.19
N GLN A 278 41.23 13.88 -19.43
CA GLN A 278 42.13 14.38 -18.41
C GLN A 278 41.45 14.36 -17.03
N VAL A 279 42.18 13.87 -16.02
CA VAL A 279 41.77 13.93 -14.63
C VAL A 279 42.94 14.42 -13.78
N ASN A 280 42.74 15.48 -13.01
CA ASN A 280 43.75 16.07 -12.13
C ASN A 280 45.10 16.36 -12.85
N GLY A 281 45.02 16.87 -14.08
CA GLY A 281 46.20 17.24 -14.88
C GLY A 281 46.88 16.06 -15.60
N LYS A 282 46.45 14.82 -15.39
CA LYS A 282 46.99 13.63 -16.04
C LYS A 282 46.09 13.16 -17.17
N TRP A 283 46.68 12.72 -18.30
CA TRP A 283 45.95 12.18 -19.44
C TRP A 283 45.79 10.68 -19.36
N TYR A 284 44.62 10.22 -19.75
CA TYR A 284 44.20 8.82 -19.79
C TYR A 284 43.51 8.52 -21.13
N TYR A 285 43.46 7.25 -21.48
CA TYR A 285 42.69 6.80 -22.63
C TYR A 285 41.74 5.66 -22.24
N ALA A 286 40.45 5.80 -22.61
CA ALA A 286 39.48 4.72 -22.49
C ALA A 286 39.11 4.22 -23.89
N TYR A 287 39.07 2.91 -24.09
CA TYR A 287 38.60 2.29 -25.32
C TYR A 287 37.13 2.58 -25.59
N SER A 288 36.63 2.22 -26.78
CA SER A 288 35.19 2.35 -27.09
C SER A 288 34.28 1.58 -26.15
N SER A 289 34.78 0.54 -25.50
CA SER A 289 34.11 -0.18 -24.41
C SER A 289 34.09 0.58 -23.06
N GLY A 290 34.76 1.73 -22.95
CA GLY A 290 34.98 2.46 -21.72
C GLY A 290 36.16 1.94 -20.87
N ALA A 291 36.72 0.78 -21.18
CA ALA A 291 37.82 0.19 -20.44
C ALA A 291 39.07 1.07 -20.51
N LEU A 292 39.69 1.35 -19.33
CA LEU A 292 40.94 2.11 -19.28
C LEU A 292 42.07 1.34 -19.97
N ALA A 293 42.77 2.01 -20.89
CA ALA A 293 44.00 1.50 -21.46
C ALA A 293 45.13 1.56 -20.42
N VAL A 294 45.80 0.45 -20.17
CA VAL A 294 46.90 0.36 -19.24
C VAL A 294 48.06 -0.37 -19.85
N ASN A 295 49.29 0.05 -19.55
CA ASN A 295 50.53 -0.61 -20.00
C ASN A 295 50.59 -0.89 -21.50
N THR A 296 50.19 0.06 -22.33
CA THR A 296 50.03 -0.08 -23.80
C THR A 296 50.29 1.22 -24.55
N LYS A 297 50.40 1.12 -25.89
CA LYS A 297 50.46 2.28 -26.79
C LYS A 297 49.12 2.50 -27.47
N VAL A 298 48.65 3.75 -27.44
CA VAL A 298 47.44 4.20 -28.12
C VAL A 298 47.77 5.36 -29.04
N GLY A 299 47.66 5.17 -30.35
CA GLY A 299 47.96 6.20 -31.34
C GLY A 299 49.42 6.72 -31.24
N GLY A 300 50.37 5.86 -30.85
CA GLY A 300 51.77 6.23 -30.68
C GLY A 300 52.15 6.74 -29.27
N TYR A 301 51.17 7.05 -28.43
CA TYR A 301 51.37 7.52 -27.06
C TYR A 301 51.32 6.33 -26.08
N TYR A 302 52.30 6.24 -25.18
CA TYR A 302 52.34 5.19 -24.17
C TYR A 302 51.57 5.57 -22.88
N VAL A 303 50.75 4.67 -22.43
CA VAL A 303 50.09 4.77 -21.12
C VAL A 303 50.68 3.70 -20.17
N ASN A 304 51.00 4.12 -18.95
CA ASN A 304 51.66 3.26 -17.94
C ASN A 304 50.68 2.29 -17.28
N TYR A 305 51.13 1.55 -16.26
CA TYR A 305 50.31 0.60 -15.52
C TYR A 305 49.16 1.24 -14.72
N ASN A 306 49.23 2.55 -14.46
CA ASN A 306 48.13 3.34 -13.86
C ASN A 306 47.16 3.90 -14.94
N GLY A 307 47.41 3.66 -16.24
CA GLY A 307 46.69 4.24 -17.34
C GLY A 307 47.09 5.69 -17.66
N GLU A 308 48.10 6.26 -17.00
CA GLU A 308 48.55 7.64 -17.22
C GLU A 308 49.43 7.70 -18.48
N TRP A 309 49.16 8.67 -19.35
CA TRP A 309 50.08 8.96 -20.44
C TRP A 309 51.43 9.45 -19.89
N VAL A 310 52.48 8.91 -20.40
CA VAL A 310 53.89 9.27 -20.06
C VAL A 310 54.63 9.59 -21.36
N GLN A 311 55.50 10.59 -21.32
CA GLN A 311 56.38 10.93 -22.47
C GLN A 311 57.47 9.90 -22.66
#